data_df90c973148b9258058af9378dab3a0b
#
_entry.id   df90c973148b9258058af9378dab3a0b
#
_cell.length_a   1.000
_cell.length_b   1.000
_cell.length_c   1.000
_cell.angle_alpha   90.00
_cell.angle_beta   90.00
_cell.angle_gamma   90.00
#
_symmetry.space_group_name_H-M   'P 1'
#
loop_
_entity.id
_entity.type
_entity.pdbx_description
1 polymer ?
#
loop_
_entity_poly.entity_id
_entity_poly.type
_entity_poly.pdbx_seq_one_letter_code
_entity_poly.pdbx_strand_id
1 'polypeptide(L)'
;HPSCSGVSWARRCVSETVSVFGAQVRFDLSQGFPLLTTKKLHLRSIIHELLWFLMGDTNIRYLQENKVRIWDEWADENGDLGPVYGQQWRSWAREEGDPIDQIASLLDDLRNKPHSRRHIVSAWNVGKVDQMALPPCHLLFQFYVHEANGGRPGLSCQLYQRSADLFLGVPFNIASYSLFTMMIAQVLGYEARDFVHCFGDTHLYSNHIEQAQLQLTRDPRPLPTMRINPEVRDIDAFCFEDFTLENYDPHPHIKAEVSV
;
A
#
# COMPACT_ATOMS: atom_id res chain seq x y z
N HIS A 1 -18.97 33.44 4.65
CA HIS A 1 -17.93 32.72 3.90
C HIS A 1 -16.71 33.60 3.76
N PRO A 2 -15.54 33.25 4.33
CA PRO A 2 -14.30 33.93 3.98
C PRO A 2 -13.84 33.43 2.61
N SER A 3 -13.57 34.36 1.72
CA SER A 3 -13.00 34.11 0.39
C SER A 3 -11.57 33.59 0.54
N CYS A 4 -11.32 32.31 0.24
CA CYS A 4 -9.98 31.76 0.12
C CYS A 4 -9.38 32.21 -1.22
N SER A 5 -8.57 33.24 -1.20
CA SER A 5 -7.74 33.64 -2.33
C SER A 5 -6.28 33.39 -1.96
N GLY A 6 -5.62 32.46 -2.59
CA GLY A 6 -4.19 32.45 -2.59
C GLY A 6 -3.39 31.16 -2.49
N VAL A 7 -3.95 29.94 -2.71
CA VAL A 7 -3.09 28.75 -2.94
C VAL A 7 -3.82 27.79 -3.89
N SER A 8 -3.18 27.36 -4.97
CA SER A 8 -3.82 26.58 -6.03
C SER A 8 -4.31 25.17 -5.61
N TRP A 9 -3.75 24.59 -4.57
CA TRP A 9 -4.19 23.33 -3.99
C TRP A 9 -5.42 23.47 -3.07
N ALA A 10 -5.72 24.68 -2.56
CA ALA A 10 -6.91 24.96 -1.74
C ALA A 10 -8.23 25.01 -2.53
N ARG A 11 -8.22 24.80 -3.84
CA ARG A 11 -9.43 24.85 -4.69
C ARG A 11 -10.09 23.51 -4.94
N ARG A 12 -9.57 22.41 -4.46
CA ARG A 12 -10.33 21.18 -4.48
C ARG A 12 -11.23 21.18 -3.25
N CYS A 13 -12.47 21.62 -3.44
CA CYS A 13 -13.51 21.42 -2.45
C CYS A 13 -13.45 19.96 -2.02
N VAL A 14 -13.45 19.70 -0.72
CA VAL A 14 -13.65 18.35 -0.17
C VAL A 14 -14.91 17.83 -0.83
N SER A 15 -14.77 16.84 -1.71
CA SER A 15 -15.92 16.21 -2.34
C SER A 15 -16.80 15.66 -1.24
N GLU A 16 -18.12 15.87 -1.34
CA GLU A 16 -19.04 15.27 -0.37
C GLU A 16 -18.78 13.77 -0.28
N THR A 17 -18.65 13.25 0.94
CA THR A 17 -18.36 11.84 1.20
C THR A 17 -19.38 11.27 2.17
N VAL A 18 -19.62 9.95 2.04
CA VAL A 18 -20.24 9.16 3.11
C VAL A 18 -19.11 8.45 3.82
N SER A 19 -18.94 8.67 5.13
CA SER A 19 -17.82 8.10 5.88
C SER A 19 -18.25 7.35 7.14
N VAL A 20 -17.37 6.40 7.53
CA VAL A 20 -17.43 5.69 8.81
C VAL A 20 -16.05 5.81 9.45
N PHE A 21 -15.99 6.13 10.73
CA PHE A 21 -14.75 6.22 11.47
C PHE A 21 -14.48 4.94 12.27
N GLY A 22 -13.32 4.33 12.02
CA GLY A 22 -12.88 3.12 12.70
C GLY A 22 -13.52 1.86 12.14
N ALA A 23 -12.82 1.20 11.21
CA ALA A 23 -13.20 -0.10 10.65
C ALA A 23 -11.98 -1.01 10.55
N GLN A 24 -12.20 -2.32 10.43
CA GLN A 24 -11.14 -3.29 10.21
C GLN A 24 -11.64 -4.41 9.32
N VAL A 25 -10.77 -4.86 8.40
CA VAL A 25 -10.96 -6.07 7.60
C VAL A 25 -9.73 -6.97 7.70
N ARG A 26 -9.91 -8.26 7.52
CA ARG A 26 -8.84 -9.26 7.57
C ARG A 26 -8.92 -10.17 6.35
N PHE A 27 -7.76 -10.47 5.79
CA PHE A 27 -7.59 -11.37 4.64
C PHE A 27 -6.63 -12.49 5.03
N ASP A 28 -7.08 -13.73 4.89
CA ASP A 28 -6.24 -14.92 5.02
C ASP A 28 -5.52 -15.16 3.69
N LEU A 29 -4.22 -14.90 3.65
CA LEU A 29 -3.39 -15.00 2.44
C LEU A 29 -3.17 -16.45 2.00
N SER A 30 -3.48 -17.43 2.83
CA SER A 30 -3.46 -18.85 2.46
C SER A 30 -4.61 -19.24 1.53
N GLN A 31 -5.69 -18.46 1.52
CA GLN A 31 -6.86 -18.69 0.66
C GLN A 31 -6.72 -18.11 -0.75
N GLY A 32 -5.68 -17.35 -1.01
CA GLY A 32 -5.40 -16.70 -2.29
C GLY A 32 -4.96 -15.25 -2.14
N PHE A 33 -4.59 -14.64 -3.23
CA PHE A 33 -4.18 -13.25 -3.26
C PHE A 33 -5.40 -12.31 -3.28
N PRO A 34 -5.59 -11.41 -2.30
CA PRO A 34 -6.80 -10.60 -2.17
C PRO A 34 -6.84 -9.44 -3.19
N LEU A 35 -6.76 -9.77 -4.46
CA LEU A 35 -6.99 -8.86 -5.57
C LEU A 35 -8.48 -8.89 -5.93
N LEU A 36 -9.12 -7.75 -5.84
CA LEU A 36 -10.56 -7.60 -6.01
C LEU A 36 -11.06 -8.23 -7.33
N THR A 37 -12.13 -9.04 -7.26
CA THR A 37 -12.71 -9.70 -8.44
C THR A 37 -14.01 -9.07 -8.91
N THR A 38 -14.68 -8.27 -8.09
CA THR A 38 -15.90 -7.54 -8.45
C THR A 38 -15.68 -6.37 -9.41
N LYS A 39 -14.42 -5.94 -9.57
CA LYS A 39 -13.96 -5.09 -10.67
C LYS A 39 -12.50 -5.37 -10.95
N LYS A 40 -12.07 -5.25 -12.21
CA LYS A 40 -10.67 -5.42 -12.61
C LYS A 40 -9.81 -4.28 -12.06
N LEU A 41 -8.70 -4.63 -11.40
CA LEU A 41 -7.67 -3.70 -10.93
C LEU A 41 -6.43 -3.72 -11.84
N HIS A 42 -5.67 -2.63 -11.84
CA HIS A 42 -4.45 -2.50 -12.62
C HIS A 42 -3.24 -2.97 -11.81
N LEU A 43 -3.03 -4.29 -11.75
CA LEU A 43 -1.97 -4.92 -10.94
C LEU A 43 -0.57 -4.36 -11.23
N ARG A 44 -0.28 -4.01 -12.51
CA ARG A 44 1.01 -3.41 -12.89
C ARG A 44 1.32 -2.16 -12.06
N SER A 45 0.36 -1.28 -11.88
CA SER A 45 0.54 -0.07 -11.04
C SER A 45 0.83 -0.43 -9.59
N ILE A 46 0.13 -1.42 -9.04
CA ILE A 46 0.30 -1.87 -7.65
C ILE A 46 1.73 -2.40 -7.42
N ILE A 47 2.22 -3.25 -8.32
CA ILE A 47 3.57 -3.83 -8.20
C ILE A 47 4.64 -2.75 -8.33
N HIS A 48 4.58 -1.93 -9.39
CA HIS A 48 5.59 -0.88 -9.60
C HIS A 48 5.59 0.17 -8.50
N GLU A 49 4.42 0.55 -7.95
CA GLU A 49 4.35 1.47 -6.80
C GLU A 49 5.03 0.88 -5.56
N LEU A 50 4.77 -0.40 -5.25
CA LEU A 50 5.41 -1.07 -4.13
C LEU A 50 6.94 -1.16 -4.30
N LEU A 51 7.40 -1.54 -5.49
CA LEU A 51 8.84 -1.56 -5.81
C LEU A 51 9.46 -0.17 -5.69
N TRP A 52 8.79 0.85 -6.18
CA TRP A 52 9.23 2.25 -6.08
C TRP A 52 9.35 2.71 -4.61
N PHE A 53 8.40 2.37 -3.74
CA PHE A 53 8.54 2.61 -2.30
C PHE A 53 9.75 1.88 -1.70
N LEU A 54 9.99 0.63 -2.08
CA LEU A 54 11.13 -0.15 -1.62
C LEU A 54 12.48 0.38 -2.11
N MET A 55 12.53 1.02 -3.27
CA MET A 55 13.72 1.75 -3.75
C MET A 55 14.04 3.00 -2.91
N GLY A 56 13.11 3.47 -2.09
CA GLY A 56 13.27 4.72 -1.34
C GLY A 56 13.16 5.98 -2.20
N ASP A 57 12.70 5.83 -3.43
CA ASP A 57 12.59 6.92 -4.41
C ASP A 57 11.36 7.80 -4.13
N THR A 58 11.45 9.07 -4.48
CA THR A 58 10.40 10.09 -4.37
C THR A 58 10.06 10.72 -5.71
N ASN A 59 10.85 10.43 -6.75
CA ASN A 59 10.63 10.93 -8.10
C ASN A 59 9.82 9.92 -8.93
N ILE A 60 8.80 10.40 -9.62
CA ILE A 60 7.87 9.56 -10.39
C ILE A 60 8.44 9.04 -11.72
N ARG A 61 9.68 9.36 -12.08
CA ARG A 61 10.29 8.96 -13.35
C ARG A 61 10.26 7.45 -13.56
N TYR A 62 10.65 6.67 -12.54
CA TYR A 62 10.56 5.21 -12.60
C TYR A 62 9.14 4.73 -12.90
N LEU A 63 8.14 5.32 -12.25
CA LEU A 63 6.74 4.96 -12.48
C LEU A 63 6.31 5.27 -13.92
N GLN A 64 6.65 6.46 -14.43
CA GLN A 64 6.31 6.89 -15.80
C GLN A 64 6.99 6.02 -16.86
N GLU A 65 8.27 5.68 -16.70
CA GLU A 65 9.01 4.74 -17.56
C GLU A 65 8.33 3.38 -17.63
N ASN A 66 7.71 2.96 -16.52
CA ASN A 66 6.93 1.72 -16.41
C ASN A 66 5.44 1.91 -16.74
N LYS A 67 5.03 3.03 -17.34
CA LYS A 67 3.65 3.34 -17.75
C LYS A 67 2.65 3.38 -16.57
N VAL A 68 3.12 3.75 -15.40
CA VAL A 68 2.33 3.99 -14.19
C VAL A 68 2.23 5.48 -13.97
N ARG A 69 1.00 5.99 -13.85
CA ARG A 69 0.71 7.42 -13.79
C ARG A 69 -0.14 7.84 -12.58
N ILE A 70 -0.24 6.96 -11.60
CA ILE A 70 -1.11 7.17 -10.43
C ILE A 70 -0.61 8.29 -9.49
N TRP A 71 0.60 8.80 -9.71
CA TRP A 71 1.22 9.88 -8.94
C TRP A 71 1.46 11.16 -9.75
N ASP A 72 1.15 11.17 -11.06
CA ASP A 72 1.47 12.30 -11.95
C ASP A 72 0.86 13.63 -11.50
N GLU A 73 -0.35 13.62 -10.91
CA GLU A 73 -1.07 14.84 -10.54
C GLU A 73 -0.53 15.50 -9.25
N TRP A 74 0.28 14.81 -8.46
CA TRP A 74 0.86 15.35 -7.21
C TRP A 74 2.32 15.76 -7.35
N ALA A 75 2.99 15.29 -8.39
CA ALA A 75 4.40 15.60 -8.59
C ALA A 75 4.60 17.06 -9.04
N ASP A 76 5.73 17.63 -8.62
CA ASP A 76 6.16 18.93 -9.09
C ASP A 76 6.64 18.90 -10.56
N GLU A 77 7.12 20.03 -11.07
CA GLU A 77 7.62 20.17 -12.44
C GLU A 77 8.85 19.28 -12.75
N ASN A 78 9.58 18.83 -11.72
CA ASN A 78 10.73 17.93 -11.83
C ASN A 78 10.33 16.47 -11.62
N GLY A 79 9.08 16.19 -11.31
CA GLY A 79 8.56 14.87 -11.00
C GLY A 79 8.80 14.41 -9.57
N ASP A 80 9.12 15.33 -8.65
CA ASP A 80 9.36 15.03 -7.24
C ASP A 80 8.08 15.20 -6.41
N LEU A 81 7.93 14.34 -5.40
CA LEU A 81 6.81 14.32 -4.46
C LEU A 81 7.21 14.76 -3.04
N GLY A 82 8.49 15.16 -2.85
CA GLY A 82 9.04 15.37 -1.52
C GLY A 82 9.22 14.06 -0.74
N PRO A 83 9.46 14.14 0.57
CA PRO A 83 9.87 12.99 1.37
C PRO A 83 8.72 12.02 1.70
N VAL A 84 8.02 11.51 0.67
CA VAL A 84 6.90 10.57 0.78
C VAL A 84 7.35 9.16 1.16
N TYR A 85 6.46 8.21 1.19
CA TYR A 85 6.56 6.82 1.65
C TYR A 85 7.94 6.16 1.51
N GLY A 86 8.49 6.10 0.29
CA GLY A 86 9.76 5.43 0.03
C GLY A 86 10.91 5.99 0.83
N GLN A 87 11.04 7.31 0.87
CA GLN A 87 12.09 7.97 1.67
C GLN A 87 11.90 7.71 3.17
N GLN A 88 10.67 7.74 3.67
CA GLN A 88 10.45 7.46 5.09
C GLN A 88 10.78 6.01 5.44
N TRP A 89 10.48 5.06 4.56
CA TRP A 89 10.75 3.63 4.79
C TRP A 89 12.24 3.30 4.73
N ARG A 90 12.99 3.93 3.80
CA ARG A 90 14.37 3.56 3.47
C ARG A 90 15.43 4.55 3.96
N SER A 91 15.03 5.78 4.28
CA SER A 91 15.97 6.85 4.61
C SER A 91 15.35 7.87 5.58
N TRP A 92 14.86 7.39 6.73
CA TRP A 92 14.31 8.27 7.75
C TRP A 92 15.40 9.14 8.36
N ALA A 93 15.27 10.46 8.22
CA ALA A 93 16.27 11.42 8.69
C ALA A 93 16.41 11.40 10.23
N ARG A 94 17.66 11.54 10.69
CA ARG A 94 18.03 11.77 12.10
C ARG A 94 18.58 13.17 12.27
N GLU A 95 18.63 13.65 13.51
CA GLU A 95 19.35 14.88 13.85
C GLU A 95 20.86 14.70 13.69
N GLU A 96 21.38 13.52 14.05
CA GLU A 96 22.78 13.14 13.93
C GLU A 96 22.92 11.71 13.41
N GLY A 97 23.97 11.47 12.60
CA GLY A 97 24.31 10.17 12.04
C GLY A 97 23.56 9.83 10.75
N ASP A 98 23.77 8.60 10.27
CA ASP A 98 23.17 8.11 9.04
C ASP A 98 21.65 7.95 9.16
N PRO A 99 20.89 8.15 8.08
CA PRO A 99 19.46 7.90 8.07
C PRO A 99 19.11 6.46 8.47
N ILE A 100 17.92 6.26 9.02
CA ILE A 100 17.44 4.92 9.37
C ILE A 100 16.74 4.29 8.14
N ASP A 101 17.23 3.13 7.72
CA ASP A 101 16.50 2.22 6.87
C ASP A 101 15.56 1.36 7.73
N GLN A 102 14.27 1.73 7.77
CA GLN A 102 13.28 1.02 8.58
C GLN A 102 13.00 -0.39 8.02
N ILE A 103 13.09 -0.60 6.69
CA ILE A 103 12.86 -1.91 6.06
C ILE A 103 14.02 -2.86 6.37
N ALA A 104 15.27 -2.41 6.25
CA ALA A 104 16.42 -3.22 6.62
C ALA A 104 16.39 -3.59 8.11
N SER A 105 16.08 -2.62 8.99
CA SER A 105 15.95 -2.84 10.43
C SER A 105 14.81 -3.80 10.77
N LEU A 106 13.67 -3.71 10.07
CA LEU A 106 12.54 -4.61 10.21
C LEU A 106 12.92 -6.05 9.86
N LEU A 107 13.59 -6.27 8.73
CA LEU A 107 14.03 -7.60 8.29
C LEU A 107 15.02 -8.23 9.27
N ASP A 108 15.97 -7.44 9.78
CA ASP A 108 16.91 -7.89 10.81
C ASP A 108 16.20 -8.29 12.11
N ASP A 109 15.29 -7.45 12.59
CA ASP A 109 14.53 -7.74 13.82
C ASP A 109 13.55 -8.93 13.65
N LEU A 110 12.88 -9.06 12.50
CA LEU A 110 12.03 -10.22 12.21
C LEU A 110 12.83 -11.54 12.20
N ARG A 111 14.09 -11.50 11.72
CA ARG A 111 14.98 -12.65 11.67
C ARG A 111 15.57 -13.00 13.05
N ASN A 112 16.04 -12.00 13.79
CA ASN A 112 16.81 -12.19 15.01
C ASN A 112 15.98 -12.08 16.29
N LYS A 113 14.83 -11.42 16.24
CA LYS A 113 13.93 -11.15 17.37
C LYS A 113 12.46 -11.35 16.99
N PRO A 114 12.05 -12.53 16.44
CA PRO A 114 10.72 -12.74 15.85
C PRO A 114 9.56 -12.46 16.82
N HIS A 115 9.77 -12.58 18.12
CA HIS A 115 8.74 -12.32 19.15
C HIS A 115 8.69 -10.87 19.63
N SER A 116 9.48 -9.96 19.02
CA SER A 116 9.42 -8.54 19.33
C SER A 116 8.06 -7.95 18.96
N ARG A 117 7.61 -6.95 19.72
CA ARG A 117 6.41 -6.16 19.46
C ARG A 117 6.73 -4.85 18.73
N ARG A 118 7.96 -4.70 18.22
CA ARG A 118 8.51 -3.48 17.64
C ARG A 118 8.74 -3.59 16.13
N HIS A 119 8.17 -4.59 15.48
CA HIS A 119 8.23 -4.77 14.02
C HIS A 119 7.31 -3.75 13.33
N ILE A 120 7.64 -2.48 13.46
CA ILE A 120 6.83 -1.35 13.00
C ILE A 120 7.63 -0.52 11.99
N VAL A 121 6.95 -0.09 10.93
CA VAL A 121 7.44 0.90 9.97
C VAL A 121 6.43 2.04 9.91
N SER A 122 6.90 3.26 9.99
CA SER A 122 6.07 4.48 9.91
C SER A 122 6.46 5.32 8.69
N ALA A 123 5.45 5.78 7.96
CA ALA A 123 5.62 6.81 6.94
C ALA A 123 5.22 8.20 7.46
N TRP A 124 4.55 8.28 8.62
CA TRP A 124 4.10 9.54 9.20
C TRP A 124 5.22 10.21 9.97
N ASN A 125 5.94 11.09 9.30
CA ASN A 125 7.01 11.90 9.90
C ASN A 125 6.48 13.30 10.17
N VAL A 126 6.16 13.59 11.44
CA VAL A 126 5.58 14.87 11.88
C VAL A 126 6.46 16.07 11.49
N GLY A 127 7.80 15.88 11.49
CA GLY A 127 8.74 16.93 11.11
C GLY A 127 8.89 17.14 9.59
N LYS A 128 8.26 16.32 8.77
CA LYS A 128 8.41 16.33 7.30
C LYS A 128 7.09 16.32 6.54
N VAL A 129 5.96 16.08 7.22
CA VAL A 129 4.65 15.91 6.57
C VAL A 129 4.25 17.09 5.71
N ASP A 130 4.61 18.31 6.11
CA ASP A 130 4.31 19.55 5.37
C ASP A 130 5.16 19.72 4.09
N GLN A 131 6.21 18.90 3.93
CA GLN A 131 7.07 18.90 2.75
C GLN A 131 6.67 17.82 1.74
N MET A 132 5.68 17.00 2.06
CA MET A 132 5.17 15.92 1.20
C MET A 132 4.08 16.44 0.30
N ALA A 133 4.13 16.11 -0.99
CA ALA A 133 3.08 16.46 -1.94
C ALA A 133 1.72 15.89 -1.53
N LEU A 134 1.73 14.70 -0.90
CA LEU A 134 0.56 14.07 -0.32
C LEU A 134 0.93 13.43 1.04
N PRO A 135 0.36 13.91 2.17
CA PRO A 135 0.56 13.27 3.47
C PRO A 135 0.13 11.80 3.48
N PRO A 136 0.94 10.89 4.05
CA PRO A 136 0.67 9.45 3.96
C PRO A 136 -0.72 9.06 4.47
N CYS A 137 -1.51 8.39 3.63
CA CYS A 137 -2.80 7.81 4.00
C CYS A 137 -2.60 6.50 4.77
N HIS A 138 -1.83 5.55 4.22
CA HIS A 138 -1.40 4.33 4.89
C HIS A 138 -0.10 4.61 5.66
N LEU A 139 -0.25 5.04 6.89
CA LEU A 139 0.81 5.74 7.62
C LEU A 139 1.71 4.87 8.47
N LEU A 140 1.24 3.67 8.86
CA LEU A 140 1.99 2.76 9.73
C LEU A 140 1.56 1.32 9.49
N PHE A 141 2.54 0.42 9.46
CA PHE A 141 2.25 -1.01 9.47
C PHE A 141 3.13 -1.74 10.48
N GLN A 142 2.63 -2.89 10.96
CA GLN A 142 3.28 -3.74 11.93
C GLN A 142 3.22 -5.19 11.49
N PHE A 143 4.32 -5.92 11.67
CA PHE A 143 4.36 -7.36 11.45
C PHE A 143 4.28 -8.15 12.76
N TYR A 144 3.70 -9.34 12.65
CA TYR A 144 3.62 -10.31 13.72
C TYR A 144 4.05 -11.69 13.22
N VAL A 145 4.95 -12.35 13.97
CA VAL A 145 5.42 -13.70 13.65
C VAL A 145 4.65 -14.70 14.50
N HIS A 146 3.97 -15.64 13.84
CA HIS A 146 3.32 -16.78 14.48
C HIS A 146 4.33 -17.90 14.69
N GLU A 147 4.22 -18.61 15.81
CA GLU A 147 5.06 -19.76 16.08
C GLU A 147 4.85 -20.89 15.05
N ALA A 148 5.94 -21.60 14.77
CA ALA A 148 5.92 -22.75 13.86
C ALA A 148 5.32 -23.97 14.57
N ASN A 149 4.07 -24.29 14.31
CA ASN A 149 3.42 -25.52 14.80
C ASN A 149 3.75 -26.69 13.86
N GLY A 150 5.02 -27.12 13.86
CA GLY A 150 5.50 -28.25 13.04
C GLY A 150 5.81 -27.90 11.57
N GLY A 151 5.75 -26.61 11.18
CA GLY A 151 6.07 -26.11 9.85
C GLY A 151 6.99 -24.89 9.90
N ARG A 152 6.86 -23.98 8.92
CA ARG A 152 7.54 -22.68 8.93
C ARG A 152 6.78 -21.68 9.80
N PRO A 153 7.46 -20.69 10.42
CA PRO A 153 6.79 -19.60 11.10
C PRO A 153 5.84 -18.86 10.16
N GLY A 154 4.71 -18.39 10.68
CA GLY A 154 3.77 -17.58 9.92
C GLY A 154 4.05 -16.08 10.08
N LEU A 155 3.78 -15.29 9.06
CA LEU A 155 3.92 -13.84 9.08
C LEU A 155 2.59 -13.17 8.75
N SER A 156 2.13 -12.28 9.65
CA SER A 156 0.98 -11.41 9.42
C SER A 156 1.39 -9.96 9.42
N CYS A 157 0.69 -9.14 8.62
CA CYS A 157 0.86 -7.69 8.58
C CYS A 157 -0.43 -7.00 9.00
N GLN A 158 -0.32 -5.96 9.83
CA GLN A 158 -1.42 -5.04 10.13
C GLN A 158 -1.05 -3.64 9.64
N LEU A 159 -1.93 -3.05 8.83
CA LEU A 159 -1.82 -1.69 8.34
C LEU A 159 -2.82 -0.78 9.05
N TYR A 160 -2.38 0.42 9.44
CA TYR A 160 -3.29 1.51 9.78
C TYR A 160 -3.30 2.56 8.68
N GLN A 161 -4.48 2.81 8.11
CA GLN A 161 -4.74 3.81 7.08
C GLN A 161 -5.68 4.89 7.64
N ARG A 162 -5.18 6.14 7.76
CA ARG A 162 -5.93 7.25 8.36
C ARG A 162 -7.08 7.76 7.50
N SER A 163 -6.92 7.67 6.18
CA SER A 163 -7.85 8.17 5.16
C SER A 163 -7.96 7.12 4.06
N ALA A 164 -9.15 6.57 3.87
CA ALA A 164 -9.38 5.36 3.09
C ALA A 164 -10.51 5.57 2.07
N ASP A 165 -10.15 5.94 0.83
CA ASP A 165 -11.07 5.90 -0.31
C ASP A 165 -11.43 4.44 -0.61
N LEU A 166 -12.66 4.06 -0.27
CA LEU A 166 -13.15 2.69 -0.43
C LEU A 166 -13.19 2.22 -1.87
N PHE A 167 -13.43 3.14 -2.80
CA PHE A 167 -13.65 2.73 -4.19
C PHE A 167 -12.36 2.60 -4.99
N LEU A 168 -11.47 3.59 -4.94
CA LEU A 168 -10.22 3.58 -5.71
C LEU A 168 -9.01 3.12 -4.89
N GLY A 169 -8.75 3.74 -3.74
CA GLY A 169 -7.51 3.55 -2.99
C GLY A 169 -7.43 2.23 -2.24
N VAL A 170 -8.44 1.90 -1.43
CA VAL A 170 -8.43 0.72 -0.54
C VAL A 170 -8.15 -0.59 -1.29
N PRO A 171 -8.74 -0.88 -2.46
CA PRO A 171 -8.42 -2.11 -3.19
C PRO A 171 -6.95 -2.22 -3.61
N PHE A 172 -6.30 -1.10 -3.97
CA PHE A 172 -4.87 -1.04 -4.27
C PHE A 172 -4.03 -1.32 -3.03
N ASN A 173 -4.37 -0.68 -1.90
CA ASN A 173 -3.63 -0.86 -0.65
C ASN A 173 -3.75 -2.29 -0.12
N ILE A 174 -4.92 -2.94 -0.20
CA ILE A 174 -5.10 -4.35 0.15
C ILE A 174 -4.14 -5.24 -0.65
N ALA A 175 -4.12 -5.10 -1.96
CA ALA A 175 -3.26 -5.91 -2.83
C ALA A 175 -1.77 -5.61 -2.59
N SER A 176 -1.39 -4.34 -2.47
CA SER A 176 -0.01 -3.90 -2.25
C SER A 176 0.57 -4.47 -0.96
N TYR A 177 -0.12 -4.29 0.19
CA TYR A 177 0.39 -4.79 1.48
C TYR A 177 0.28 -6.30 1.63
N SER A 178 -0.68 -6.94 0.97
CA SER A 178 -0.71 -8.41 0.89
C SER A 178 0.49 -8.94 0.11
N LEU A 179 0.82 -8.34 -1.04
CA LEU A 179 2.01 -8.68 -1.82
C LEU A 179 3.28 -8.44 -1.00
N PHE A 180 3.39 -7.29 -0.34
CA PHE A 180 4.53 -6.97 0.52
C PHE A 180 4.70 -7.99 1.66
N THR A 181 3.60 -8.42 2.28
CA THR A 181 3.64 -9.47 3.31
C THR A 181 4.18 -10.80 2.74
N MET A 182 3.77 -11.18 1.53
CA MET A 182 4.26 -12.37 0.84
C MET A 182 5.76 -12.25 0.50
N MET A 183 6.21 -11.08 0.04
CA MET A 183 7.63 -10.81 -0.25
C MET A 183 8.50 -10.94 0.99
N ILE A 184 8.12 -10.28 2.09
CA ILE A 184 8.84 -10.37 3.38
C ILE A 184 8.86 -11.82 3.88
N ALA A 185 7.73 -12.53 3.82
CA ALA A 185 7.65 -13.93 4.23
C ALA A 185 8.61 -14.80 3.42
N GLN A 186 8.68 -14.62 2.09
CA GLN A 186 9.60 -15.35 1.23
C GLN A 186 11.07 -15.09 1.58
N VAL A 187 11.45 -13.82 1.74
CA VAL A 187 12.84 -13.40 2.08
C VAL A 187 13.29 -14.01 3.41
N LEU A 188 12.36 -14.15 4.37
CA LEU A 188 12.65 -14.72 5.70
C LEU A 188 12.45 -16.24 5.77
N GLY A 189 11.90 -16.88 4.74
CA GLY A 189 11.53 -18.30 4.76
C GLY A 189 10.31 -18.59 5.63
N TYR A 190 9.43 -17.62 5.84
CA TYR A 190 8.18 -17.72 6.58
C TYR A 190 7.01 -18.03 5.65
N GLU A 191 5.82 -18.28 6.20
CA GLU A 191 4.56 -18.41 5.47
C GLU A 191 3.72 -17.15 5.65
N ALA A 192 3.26 -16.54 4.56
CA ALA A 192 2.33 -15.43 4.64
C ALA A 192 0.98 -15.92 5.21
N ARG A 193 0.47 -15.24 6.26
CA ARG A 193 -0.77 -15.61 6.97
C ARG A 193 -1.87 -14.61 6.75
N ASP A 194 -1.92 -13.56 7.54
CA ASP A 194 -2.99 -12.58 7.48
C ASP A 194 -2.49 -11.22 7.04
N PHE A 195 -3.30 -10.53 6.26
CA PHE A 195 -3.26 -9.09 6.15
C PHE A 195 -4.45 -8.48 6.88
N VAL A 196 -4.19 -7.62 7.85
CA VAL A 196 -5.20 -6.91 8.65
C VAL A 196 -5.16 -5.44 8.29
N HIS A 197 -6.27 -4.90 7.80
CA HIS A 197 -6.36 -3.50 7.41
C HIS A 197 -7.26 -2.75 8.39
N CYS A 198 -6.67 -1.83 9.14
CA CYS A 198 -7.37 -0.95 10.08
C CYS A 198 -7.52 0.43 9.46
N PHE A 199 -8.70 0.97 9.50
CA PHE A 199 -9.05 2.25 8.90
C PHE A 199 -9.40 3.30 9.95
N GLY A 200 -8.96 4.53 9.73
CA GLY A 200 -9.46 5.72 10.41
C GLY A 200 -10.74 6.20 9.74
N ASP A 201 -10.66 7.25 8.92
CA ASP A 201 -11.77 7.72 8.09
C ASP A 201 -11.89 6.84 6.85
N THR A 202 -12.96 6.07 6.78
CA THR A 202 -13.29 5.20 5.66
C THR A 202 -14.42 5.83 4.89
N HIS A 203 -14.17 6.29 3.68
CA HIS A 203 -15.12 7.11 2.93
C HIS A 203 -15.36 6.63 1.50
N LEU A 204 -16.54 6.94 1.01
CA LEU A 204 -16.95 6.82 -0.37
C LEU A 204 -17.31 8.23 -0.89
N TYR A 205 -16.64 8.67 -1.93
CA TYR A 205 -16.94 9.94 -2.58
C TYR A 205 -18.32 9.92 -3.24
N SER A 206 -19.04 11.04 -3.22
CA SER A 206 -20.40 11.14 -3.78
C SER A 206 -20.44 10.85 -5.28
N ASN A 207 -19.41 11.21 -6.03
CA ASN A 207 -19.25 10.88 -7.44
C ASN A 207 -18.90 9.41 -7.73
N HIS A 208 -18.70 8.58 -6.69
CA HIS A 208 -18.46 7.14 -6.81
C HIS A 208 -19.65 6.28 -6.36
N ILE A 209 -20.75 6.88 -5.92
CA ILE A 209 -21.92 6.14 -5.38
C ILE A 209 -22.52 5.20 -6.44
N GLU A 210 -22.73 5.68 -7.67
CA GLU A 210 -23.28 4.85 -8.75
C GLU A 210 -22.35 3.69 -9.11
N GLN A 211 -21.03 3.95 -9.15
CA GLN A 211 -20.02 2.94 -9.41
C GLN A 211 -19.98 1.88 -8.31
N ALA A 212 -20.09 2.31 -7.05
CA ALA A 212 -20.14 1.39 -5.91
C ALA A 212 -21.44 0.55 -5.93
N GLN A 213 -22.58 1.16 -6.23
CA GLN A 213 -23.85 0.44 -6.42
C GLN A 213 -23.74 -0.60 -7.53
N LEU A 214 -23.16 -0.25 -8.67
CA LEU A 214 -22.90 -1.20 -9.76
C LEU A 214 -21.98 -2.34 -9.29
N GLN A 215 -20.93 -2.03 -8.55
CA GLN A 215 -20.02 -3.06 -8.04
C GLN A 215 -20.72 -4.02 -7.07
N LEU A 216 -21.64 -3.53 -6.23
CA LEU A 216 -22.41 -4.33 -5.28
C LEU A 216 -23.40 -5.31 -5.97
N THR A 217 -23.74 -5.12 -7.25
CA THR A 217 -24.55 -6.07 -8.02
C THR A 217 -23.76 -7.28 -8.53
N ARG A 218 -22.43 -7.30 -8.33
CA ARG A 218 -21.55 -8.33 -8.89
C ARG A 218 -21.15 -9.33 -7.83
N ASP A 219 -21.34 -10.60 -8.09
CA ASP A 219 -20.89 -11.67 -7.21
C ASP A 219 -19.35 -11.77 -7.22
N PRO A 220 -18.72 -11.90 -6.04
CA PRO A 220 -17.29 -12.17 -5.96
C PRO A 220 -16.94 -13.49 -6.66
N ARG A 221 -15.80 -13.53 -7.35
CA ARG A 221 -15.25 -14.73 -7.97
C ARG A 221 -14.09 -15.28 -7.12
N PRO A 222 -13.63 -16.51 -7.37
CA PRO A 222 -12.47 -17.06 -6.66
C PRO A 222 -11.26 -16.12 -6.70
N LEU A 223 -10.53 -16.07 -5.60
CA LEU A 223 -9.31 -15.27 -5.52
C LEU A 223 -8.24 -15.82 -6.45
N PRO A 224 -7.46 -14.95 -7.11
CA PRO A 224 -6.31 -15.37 -7.90
C PRO A 224 -5.17 -15.86 -7.01
N THR A 225 -4.17 -16.46 -7.65
CA THR A 225 -2.91 -16.86 -7.02
C THR A 225 -1.80 -15.91 -7.47
N MET A 226 -1.08 -15.34 -6.53
CA MET A 226 0.16 -14.61 -6.79
C MET A 226 1.35 -15.57 -6.62
N ARG A 227 2.11 -15.78 -7.69
CA ARG A 227 3.39 -16.47 -7.62
C ARG A 227 4.52 -15.46 -7.64
N ILE A 228 5.44 -15.66 -6.73
CA ILE A 228 6.66 -14.85 -6.61
C ILE A 228 7.83 -15.77 -6.98
N ASN A 229 8.77 -15.28 -7.79
CA ASN A 229 9.97 -16.03 -8.18
C ASN A 229 10.71 -16.54 -6.93
N PRO A 230 10.77 -17.85 -6.69
CA PRO A 230 11.32 -18.42 -5.48
C PRO A 230 12.83 -18.23 -5.31
N GLU A 231 13.54 -17.87 -6.38
CA GLU A 231 14.99 -17.62 -6.34
C GLU A 231 15.35 -16.29 -5.70
N VAL A 232 14.42 -15.32 -5.67
CA VAL A 232 14.65 -14.02 -5.04
C VAL A 232 14.58 -14.14 -3.53
N ARG A 233 15.68 -13.80 -2.85
CA ARG A 233 15.86 -13.90 -1.39
C ARG A 233 16.25 -12.59 -0.73
N ASP A 234 16.32 -11.53 -1.50
CA ASP A 234 16.62 -10.18 -1.05
C ASP A 234 15.47 -9.26 -1.44
N ILE A 235 15.02 -8.44 -0.48
CA ILE A 235 13.90 -7.51 -0.69
C ILE A 235 14.21 -6.47 -1.76
N ASP A 236 15.47 -6.10 -1.90
CA ASP A 236 15.95 -5.09 -2.84
C ASP A 236 16.23 -5.66 -4.23
N ALA A 237 16.18 -6.99 -4.40
CA ALA A 237 16.43 -7.66 -5.68
C ALA A 237 15.17 -7.93 -6.50
N PHE A 238 13.98 -7.70 -5.94
CA PHE A 238 12.73 -7.91 -6.67
C PHE A 238 12.57 -6.94 -7.84
N CYS A 239 12.14 -7.47 -8.98
CA CYS A 239 11.70 -6.72 -10.14
C CYS A 239 10.27 -7.12 -10.55
N PHE A 240 9.67 -6.39 -11.47
CA PHE A 240 8.28 -6.64 -11.90
C PHE A 240 8.07 -8.05 -12.45
N GLU A 241 9.06 -8.60 -13.14
CA GLU A 241 9.04 -9.92 -13.77
C GLU A 241 9.01 -11.08 -12.78
N ASP A 242 9.33 -10.84 -11.51
CA ASP A 242 9.29 -11.85 -10.45
C ASP A 242 7.87 -12.17 -9.96
N PHE A 243 6.86 -11.44 -10.42
CA PHE A 243 5.47 -11.57 -10.00
C PHE A 243 4.60 -12.08 -11.13
N THR A 244 3.95 -13.22 -10.93
CA THR A 244 3.01 -13.80 -11.89
C THR A 244 1.65 -13.99 -11.24
N LEU A 245 0.63 -13.37 -11.80
CA LEU A 245 -0.76 -13.55 -11.36
C LEU A 245 -1.43 -14.66 -12.17
N GLU A 246 -1.92 -15.67 -11.48
CA GLU A 246 -2.64 -16.82 -12.07
C GLU A 246 -4.11 -16.80 -11.67
N ASN A 247 -4.97 -17.27 -12.57
CA ASN A 247 -6.41 -17.46 -12.32
C ASN A 247 -7.17 -16.18 -11.95
N TYR A 248 -6.73 -15.01 -12.43
CA TYR A 248 -7.45 -13.77 -12.21
C TYR A 248 -8.57 -13.58 -13.25
N ASP A 249 -9.79 -13.85 -12.85
CA ASP A 249 -11.01 -13.69 -13.65
C ASP A 249 -11.94 -12.62 -13.01
N PRO A 250 -11.60 -11.32 -13.11
CA PRO A 250 -12.42 -10.26 -12.53
C PRO A 250 -13.59 -9.89 -13.43
N HIS A 251 -14.63 -9.28 -12.84
CA HIS A 251 -15.59 -8.49 -13.60
C HIS A 251 -14.89 -7.31 -14.29
N PRO A 252 -15.49 -6.73 -15.35
CA PRO A 252 -14.92 -5.59 -16.06
C PRO A 252 -14.58 -4.42 -15.14
N HIS A 253 -13.58 -3.64 -15.54
CA HIS A 253 -13.23 -2.41 -14.84
C HIS A 253 -14.43 -1.46 -14.73
N ILE A 254 -14.54 -0.74 -13.61
CA ILE A 254 -15.50 0.35 -13.42
C ILE A 254 -14.69 1.64 -13.35
N LYS A 255 -14.89 2.51 -14.34
CA LYS A 255 -14.19 3.79 -14.40
C LYS A 255 -14.75 4.74 -13.34
N ALA A 256 -13.85 5.42 -12.63
CA ALA A 256 -14.16 6.52 -11.71
C ALA A 256 -13.05 7.58 -11.79
N GLU A 257 -13.39 8.81 -11.51
CA GLU A 257 -12.44 9.93 -11.48
C GLU A 257 -11.80 10.00 -10.09
N VAL A 258 -10.52 10.35 -10.04
CA VAL A 258 -9.84 10.58 -8.76
C VAL A 258 -10.45 11.81 -8.09
N SER A 259 -10.71 11.69 -6.80
CA SER A 259 -11.25 12.77 -5.96
C SER A 259 -10.36 12.93 -4.73
N VAL A 260 -10.16 14.17 -4.27
CA VAL A 260 -9.34 14.55 -3.10
C VAL A 260 -10.01 15.67 -2.33
#